data_f040ea9412fe1b4432b717bc279367be
#
_entry.id   f040ea9412fe1b4432b717bc279367be
#
_cell.length_a   1.000
_cell.length_b   1.000
_cell.length_c   1.000
_cell.angle_alpha   90.00
_cell.angle_beta   90.00
_cell.angle_gamma   90.00
#
_symmetry.space_group_name_H-M   'P 1'
#
loop_
_entity.id
_entity.type
_entity.pdbx_description
1 polymer ?
#
loop_
_entity_poly.entity_id
_entity_poly.type
_entity_poly.pdbx_seq_one_letter_code
_entity_poly.pdbx_strand_id
1 'polypeptide(L)'
;LLLGGTCVKLHQTQQLGLNMRYLLIDTANTFFRARHSAFRAADPWEKVGYALHIVMSSINKVHRKFEADHVVFALEGRSWRKDYYEPYKKNRAVARAALTETEKEEDQLFWETFDSLTKYLSDNTNCSVIRHPEAEADDVIARWIALHPLDEHYIISSDTDFIQLLAPNVSQYNGITDELHTLEGIFDAKGRQVIDKKTKQPKTVPDPAWLLFEKCMRGDSSDNVFSAYPGVREKGTKNKVGLREAYADRNDKGYAWNNLMLQRWSDHNGLEHRVKDDYERNCTLVDLTAQPAEIKHKVDMAIHENVSHKDVGQVGVRFMKFCGKYELNKLSESAEQYARWLNETYKGRLNEHSSQTGS
;
A
#
# COMPACT_ATOMS: atom_id res chain seq x y z
N LEU A 1 23.67 -5.93 -63.78
CA LEU A 1 23.41 -4.58 -63.25
C LEU A 1 22.96 -4.66 -61.82
N LEU A 2 23.87 -4.32 -60.93
CA LEU A 2 23.72 -4.31 -59.46
C LEU A 2 22.96 -3.04 -59.04
N LEU A 3 21.97 -3.20 -58.21
CA LEU A 3 21.42 -2.11 -57.42
C LEU A 3 21.59 -2.44 -55.95
N GLY A 4 22.49 -1.71 -55.31
CA GLY A 4 22.73 -1.77 -53.87
C GLY A 4 21.62 -1.11 -53.08
N GLY A 5 20.96 -1.88 -52.23
CA GLY A 5 20.06 -1.39 -51.17
C GLY A 5 20.83 -1.21 -49.87
N THR A 6 21.11 0.01 -49.50
CA THR A 6 21.72 0.39 -48.22
C THR A 6 20.72 0.12 -47.10
N CYS A 7 20.95 -0.94 -46.35
CA CYS A 7 20.21 -1.24 -45.11
C CYS A 7 20.71 -0.30 -44.00
N VAL A 8 19.92 0.74 -43.68
CA VAL A 8 20.14 1.59 -42.51
C VAL A 8 19.81 0.79 -41.29
N LYS A 9 20.84 0.23 -40.65
CA LYS A 9 20.70 -0.31 -39.28
C LYS A 9 20.46 0.86 -38.32
N LEU A 10 19.22 1.04 -37.94
CA LEU A 10 18.86 1.80 -36.74
C LEU A 10 19.52 1.09 -35.54
N HIS A 11 20.57 1.68 -35.01
CA HIS A 11 21.11 1.36 -33.72
C HIS A 11 20.10 1.86 -32.67
N GLN A 12 19.18 1.00 -32.29
CA GLN A 12 18.53 1.15 -30.98
C GLN A 12 19.60 0.87 -29.92
N THR A 13 20.19 1.92 -29.40
CA THR A 13 20.92 1.88 -28.13
C THR A 13 19.85 1.65 -27.04
N GLN A 14 19.48 0.39 -26.81
CA GLN A 14 18.89 -0.02 -25.55
C GLN A 14 19.96 0.23 -24.47
N GLN A 15 19.89 1.38 -23.80
CA GLN A 15 20.42 1.50 -22.46
C GLN A 15 19.61 0.52 -21.62
N LEU A 16 20.21 -0.63 -21.32
CA LEU A 16 19.77 -1.55 -20.26
C LEU A 16 19.88 -0.77 -18.94
N GLY A 17 18.88 0.03 -18.61
CA GLY A 17 18.65 0.49 -17.26
C GLY A 17 18.33 -0.75 -16.44
N LEU A 18 19.13 -1.03 -15.42
CA LEU A 18 18.79 -2.04 -14.44
C LEU A 18 17.45 -1.61 -13.80
N ASN A 19 16.42 -2.45 -13.93
CA ASN A 19 15.16 -2.22 -13.21
C ASN A 19 15.45 -2.32 -11.73
N MET A 20 15.10 -1.28 -10.97
CA MET A 20 15.27 -1.24 -9.52
C MET A 20 14.18 -2.09 -8.86
N ARG A 21 14.50 -2.70 -7.73
CA ARG A 21 13.57 -3.44 -6.88
C ARG A 21 13.32 -2.69 -5.58
N TYR A 22 12.09 -2.25 -5.37
CA TYR A 22 11.70 -1.48 -4.20
C TYR A 22 10.89 -2.30 -3.20
N LEU A 23 11.24 -2.20 -1.91
CA LEU A 23 10.34 -2.59 -0.83
C LEU A 23 9.54 -1.36 -0.41
N LEU A 24 8.23 -1.41 -0.57
CA LEU A 24 7.31 -0.36 -0.17
C LEU A 24 6.63 -0.78 1.13
N ILE A 25 7.06 -0.21 2.24
CA ILE A 25 6.58 -0.59 3.56
C ILE A 25 5.38 0.29 3.95
N ASP A 26 4.21 -0.32 4.08
CA ASP A 26 3.10 0.26 4.83
C ASP A 26 3.48 0.22 6.31
N THR A 27 4.06 1.33 6.77
CA THR A 27 4.81 1.35 8.04
C THR A 27 3.88 1.21 9.23
N ALA A 28 2.74 1.90 9.23
CA ALA A 28 1.78 1.85 10.32
C ALA A 28 1.14 0.45 10.44
N ASN A 29 0.73 -0.16 9.31
CA ASN A 29 0.19 -1.51 9.28
C ASN A 29 1.21 -2.53 9.80
N THR A 30 2.45 -2.46 9.33
CA THR A 30 3.53 -3.36 9.73
C THR A 30 3.84 -3.24 11.22
N PHE A 31 3.94 -2.01 11.76
CA PHE A 31 4.24 -1.76 13.16
C PHE A 31 3.06 -2.12 14.08
N PHE A 32 1.84 -1.76 13.71
CA PHE A 32 0.63 -2.08 14.46
C PHE A 32 0.43 -3.60 14.61
N ARG A 33 0.72 -4.36 13.56
CA ARG A 33 0.68 -5.82 13.60
C ARG A 33 1.76 -6.43 14.48
N ALA A 34 2.95 -5.87 14.49
CA ALA A 34 4.01 -6.30 15.38
C ALA A 34 3.60 -6.12 16.85
N ARG A 35 2.89 -5.04 17.20
CA ARG A 35 2.28 -4.83 18.53
C ARG A 35 1.36 -6.01 18.92
N HIS A 36 0.47 -6.42 18.02
CA HIS A 36 -0.44 -7.54 18.30
C HIS A 36 0.31 -8.86 18.47
N SER A 37 1.43 -9.06 17.78
CA SER A 37 2.27 -10.25 17.94
C SER A 37 3.04 -10.25 19.26
N ALA A 38 3.30 -9.08 19.85
CA ALA A 38 4.01 -8.90 21.11
C ALA A 38 3.11 -9.03 22.37
N PHE A 39 1.87 -9.49 22.25
CA PHE A 39 0.87 -9.53 23.33
C PHE A 39 1.26 -10.37 24.56
N ARG A 40 2.22 -11.29 24.42
CA ARG A 40 2.67 -12.19 25.49
C ARG A 40 3.58 -11.52 26.53
N ALA A 41 4.19 -10.39 26.22
CA ALA A 41 4.98 -9.63 27.17
C ALA A 41 4.05 -8.96 28.20
N ALA A 42 4.41 -9.02 29.46
CA ALA A 42 3.62 -8.42 30.55
C ALA A 42 3.90 -6.92 30.67
N ASP A 43 5.15 -6.52 30.49
CA ASP A 43 5.58 -5.13 30.59
C ASP A 43 5.41 -4.36 29.28
N PRO A 44 4.83 -3.13 29.32
CA PRO A 44 4.64 -2.30 28.10
C PRO A 44 5.96 -2.02 27.36
N TRP A 45 7.10 -1.84 28.05
CA TRP A 45 8.39 -1.63 27.41
C TRP A 45 8.89 -2.87 26.68
N GLU A 46 8.70 -4.06 27.27
CA GLU A 46 9.00 -5.31 26.59
C GLU A 46 8.14 -5.48 25.33
N LYS A 47 6.82 -5.13 25.40
CA LYS A 47 5.94 -5.16 24.22
C LYS A 47 6.48 -4.31 23.09
N VAL A 48 6.93 -3.13 23.40
CA VAL A 48 7.50 -2.18 22.42
C VAL A 48 8.82 -2.70 21.84
N GLY A 49 9.71 -3.21 22.67
CA GLY A 49 10.98 -3.83 22.24
C GLY A 49 10.72 -5.02 21.29
N TYR A 50 9.78 -5.89 21.63
CA TYR A 50 9.35 -6.99 20.75
C TYR A 50 8.76 -6.49 19.44
N ALA A 51 7.92 -5.45 19.46
CA ALA A 51 7.34 -4.88 18.24
C ALA A 51 8.44 -4.35 17.31
N LEU A 52 9.39 -3.59 17.83
CA LEU A 52 10.56 -3.10 17.07
C LEU A 52 11.37 -4.26 16.49
N HIS A 53 11.63 -5.29 17.30
CA HIS A 53 12.36 -6.48 16.86
C HIS A 53 11.64 -7.18 15.70
N ILE A 54 10.32 -7.38 15.81
CA ILE A 54 9.50 -8.04 14.78
C ILE A 54 9.51 -7.23 13.49
N VAL A 55 9.31 -5.90 13.57
CA VAL A 55 9.32 -5.02 12.40
C VAL A 55 10.65 -5.11 11.67
N MET A 56 11.75 -4.85 12.38
CA MET A 56 13.08 -4.84 11.77
C MET A 56 13.46 -6.21 11.18
N SER A 57 13.19 -7.28 11.92
CA SER A 57 13.47 -8.66 11.46
C SER A 57 12.62 -9.03 10.25
N SER A 58 11.35 -8.62 10.21
CA SER A 58 10.45 -8.87 9.08
C SER A 58 10.94 -8.14 7.83
N ILE A 59 11.33 -6.87 7.95
CA ILE A 59 11.86 -6.09 6.82
C ILE A 59 13.18 -6.70 6.34
N ASN A 60 14.11 -7.04 7.24
CA ASN A 60 15.35 -7.70 6.87
C ASN A 60 15.13 -9.03 6.12
N LYS A 61 14.16 -9.83 6.59
CA LYS A 61 13.77 -11.08 5.93
C LYS A 61 13.31 -10.85 4.49
N VAL A 62 12.39 -9.91 4.28
CA VAL A 62 11.83 -9.65 2.95
C VAL A 62 12.82 -8.92 2.04
N HIS A 63 13.65 -8.03 2.56
CA HIS A 63 14.75 -7.41 1.82
C HIS A 63 15.69 -8.46 1.22
N ARG A 64 16.10 -9.44 2.04
CA ARG A 64 16.95 -10.55 1.58
C ARG A 64 16.24 -11.48 0.61
N LYS A 65 14.93 -11.72 0.83
CA LYS A 65 14.13 -12.61 -0.02
C LYS A 65 13.98 -12.06 -1.45
N PHE A 66 13.73 -10.76 -1.57
CA PHE A 66 13.50 -10.10 -2.86
C PHE A 66 14.74 -9.41 -3.41
N GLU A 67 15.87 -9.45 -2.68
CA GLU A 67 17.10 -8.76 -3.05
C GLU A 67 16.84 -7.31 -3.47
N ALA A 68 16.08 -6.60 -2.65
CA ALA A 68 15.66 -5.24 -2.96
C ALA A 68 16.84 -4.28 -3.00
N ASP A 69 16.77 -3.30 -3.89
CA ASP A 69 17.81 -2.31 -4.09
C ASP A 69 17.58 -1.06 -3.23
N HIS A 70 16.34 -0.84 -2.77
CA HIS A 70 16.01 0.28 -1.90
C HIS A 70 14.73 0.03 -1.09
N VAL A 71 14.68 0.59 0.12
CA VAL A 71 13.54 0.46 1.05
C VAL A 71 12.86 1.81 1.24
N VAL A 72 11.54 1.81 1.07
CA VAL A 72 10.67 2.98 1.19
C VAL A 72 9.70 2.77 2.33
N PHE A 73 9.72 3.64 3.32
CA PHE A 73 8.75 3.67 4.41
C PHE A 73 7.68 4.73 4.11
N ALA A 74 6.48 4.26 3.78
CA ALA A 74 5.33 5.13 3.61
C ALA A 74 4.65 5.36 4.96
N LEU A 75 4.45 6.63 5.33
CA LEU A 75 3.93 7.04 6.62
C LEU A 75 2.56 7.71 6.47
N GLU A 76 1.72 7.50 7.47
CA GLU A 76 0.40 8.12 7.56
C GLU A 76 0.48 9.62 7.85
N GLY A 77 -0.30 10.39 7.09
CA GLY A 77 -0.72 11.74 7.45
C GLY A 77 -2.22 11.80 7.79
N ARG A 78 -2.75 13.01 7.91
CA ARG A 78 -4.20 13.20 7.96
C ARG A 78 -4.77 13.02 6.56
N SER A 79 -5.65 12.04 6.38
CA SER A 79 -6.22 11.76 5.07
C SER A 79 -7.04 12.94 4.52
N TRP A 80 -6.76 13.36 3.27
CA TRP A 80 -7.57 14.29 2.49
C TRP A 80 -9.01 13.79 2.30
N ARG A 81 -9.23 12.46 2.35
CA ARG A 81 -10.53 11.82 2.23
C ARG A 81 -11.52 12.26 3.31
N LYS A 82 -11.02 12.63 4.50
CA LYS A 82 -11.85 13.15 5.60
C LYS A 82 -12.47 14.52 5.28
N ASP A 83 -11.80 15.32 4.47
CA ASP A 83 -12.33 16.62 4.03
C ASP A 83 -13.30 16.45 2.86
N TYR A 84 -13.09 15.42 2.03
CA TYR A 84 -13.97 15.07 0.93
C TYR A 84 -15.26 14.36 1.39
N TYR A 85 -15.17 13.48 2.42
CA TYR A 85 -16.27 12.67 2.93
C TYR A 85 -16.19 12.54 4.46
N GLU A 86 -17.00 13.34 5.17
CA GLU A 86 -16.96 13.45 6.63
C GLU A 86 -17.05 12.10 7.37
N PRO A 87 -17.85 11.09 6.93
CA PRO A 87 -17.91 9.80 7.60
C PRO A 87 -16.62 8.97 7.52
N TYR A 88 -15.69 9.29 6.62
CA TYR A 88 -14.49 8.50 6.36
C TYR A 88 -13.67 8.26 7.64
N LYS A 89 -13.44 6.98 7.97
CA LYS A 89 -12.70 6.51 9.16
C LYS A 89 -13.20 7.07 10.52
N LYS A 90 -14.44 7.57 10.60
CA LYS A 90 -15.02 8.13 11.83
C LYS A 90 -15.19 7.06 12.91
N ASN A 91 -15.48 5.82 12.52
CA ASN A 91 -15.56 4.66 13.40
C ASN A 91 -14.25 4.44 14.20
N ARG A 92 -13.09 4.73 13.62
CA ARG A 92 -11.79 4.62 14.31
C ARG A 92 -11.64 5.64 15.44
N ALA A 93 -12.17 6.85 15.27
CA ALA A 93 -12.18 7.87 16.33
C ALA A 93 -13.06 7.44 17.51
N VAL A 94 -14.23 6.87 17.22
CA VAL A 94 -15.15 6.33 18.25
C VAL A 94 -14.50 5.18 19.01
N ALA A 95 -13.88 4.23 18.31
CA ALA A 95 -13.17 3.12 18.95
C ALA A 95 -12.01 3.60 19.85
N ARG A 96 -11.25 4.61 19.41
CA ARG A 96 -10.16 5.19 20.20
C ARG A 96 -10.66 5.92 21.44
N ALA A 97 -11.80 6.61 21.35
CA ALA A 97 -12.43 7.28 22.49
C ALA A 97 -12.93 6.30 23.55
N ALA A 98 -13.22 5.05 23.18
CA ALA A 98 -13.72 4.00 24.09
C ALA A 98 -12.62 3.24 24.84
N LEU A 99 -11.33 3.53 24.60
CA LEU A 99 -10.22 2.90 25.30
C LEU A 99 -10.23 3.23 26.80
N THR A 100 -9.88 2.26 27.64
CA THR A 100 -9.60 2.45 29.06
C THR A 100 -8.32 3.30 29.27
N GLU A 101 -8.11 3.83 30.47
CA GLU A 101 -6.90 4.63 30.76
C GLU A 101 -5.62 3.82 30.56
N THR A 102 -5.58 2.55 31.01
CA THR A 102 -4.42 1.67 30.78
C THR A 102 -4.16 1.42 29.29
N GLU A 103 -5.22 1.19 28.51
CA GLU A 103 -5.07 1.02 27.06
C GLU A 103 -4.61 2.31 26.37
N LYS A 104 -5.01 3.49 26.87
CA LYS A 104 -4.53 4.77 26.38
C LYS A 104 -3.03 4.97 26.65
N GLU A 105 -2.58 4.63 27.87
CA GLU A 105 -1.14 4.71 28.24
C GLU A 105 -0.30 3.78 27.37
N GLU A 106 -0.74 2.53 27.18
CA GLU A 106 -0.08 1.58 26.26
C GLU A 106 -0.10 2.08 24.82
N ASP A 107 -1.20 2.66 24.36
CA ASP A 107 -1.33 3.21 23.00
C ASP A 107 -0.41 4.43 22.80
N GLN A 108 -0.31 5.29 23.80
CA GLN A 108 0.60 6.43 23.77
C GLN A 108 2.06 5.98 23.66
N LEU A 109 2.51 5.06 24.53
CA LEU A 109 3.88 4.53 24.48
C LEU A 109 4.18 3.88 23.12
N PHE A 110 3.22 3.17 22.57
CA PHE A 110 3.35 2.55 21.25
C PHE A 110 3.56 3.59 20.15
N TRP A 111 2.77 4.67 20.12
CA TRP A 111 2.91 5.71 19.10
C TRP A 111 4.16 6.58 19.30
N GLU A 112 4.57 6.86 20.53
CA GLU A 112 5.86 7.51 20.83
C GLU A 112 7.02 6.68 20.30
N THR A 113 6.95 5.36 20.44
CA THR A 113 7.97 4.44 19.90
C THR A 113 7.94 4.41 18.37
N PHE A 114 6.75 4.39 17.77
CA PHE A 114 6.60 4.49 16.33
C PHE A 114 7.22 5.78 15.78
N ASP A 115 6.96 6.91 16.42
CA ASP A 115 7.55 8.19 16.03
C ASP A 115 9.09 8.19 16.23
N SER A 116 9.57 7.57 17.30
CA SER A 116 11.03 7.40 17.50
C SER A 116 11.68 6.50 16.45
N LEU A 117 11.01 5.42 16.04
CA LEU A 117 11.48 4.56 14.95
C LEU A 117 11.50 5.31 13.62
N THR A 118 10.41 5.97 13.26
CA THR A 118 10.31 6.71 11.99
C THR A 118 11.30 7.86 11.91
N LYS A 119 11.50 8.57 13.03
CA LYS A 119 12.55 9.59 13.14
C LYS A 119 13.94 8.99 12.99
N TYR A 120 14.22 7.86 13.64
CA TYR A 120 15.49 7.15 13.47
C TYR A 120 15.72 6.78 12.00
N LEU A 121 14.74 6.18 11.34
CA LEU A 121 14.84 5.80 9.93
C LEU A 121 15.07 7.01 9.02
N SER A 122 14.39 8.10 9.29
CA SER A 122 14.55 9.35 8.55
C SER A 122 15.94 9.97 8.72
N ASP A 123 16.42 10.11 9.96
CA ASP A 123 17.60 10.92 10.25
C ASP A 123 18.91 10.11 10.21
N ASN A 124 18.84 8.79 10.34
CA ASN A 124 19.99 7.93 10.58
C ASN A 124 20.19 6.80 9.57
N THR A 125 19.39 6.76 8.50
CA THR A 125 19.49 5.74 7.44
C THR A 125 19.37 6.38 6.07
N ASN A 126 19.73 5.64 5.02
CA ASN A 126 19.59 6.07 3.64
C ASN A 126 18.26 5.60 2.99
N CYS A 127 17.39 4.94 3.75
CA CYS A 127 16.04 4.58 3.29
C CYS A 127 15.20 5.82 2.97
N SER A 128 14.29 5.73 2.04
CA SER A 128 13.27 6.76 1.83
C SER A 128 12.21 6.66 2.91
N VAL A 129 11.92 7.75 3.62
CA VAL A 129 10.90 7.81 4.66
C VAL A 129 9.97 8.98 4.33
N ILE A 130 8.80 8.66 3.80
CA ILE A 130 7.94 9.63 3.13
C ILE A 130 6.65 9.82 3.92
N ARG A 131 6.39 11.05 4.34
CA ARG A 131 5.12 11.48 4.97
C ARG A 131 4.66 12.75 4.31
N HIS A 132 3.38 12.81 3.97
CA HIS A 132 2.71 14.05 3.61
C HIS A 132 1.55 14.32 4.59
N PRO A 133 1.39 15.54 5.13
CA PRO A 133 0.36 15.82 6.15
C PRO A 133 -1.07 15.51 5.74
N GLU A 134 -1.38 15.63 4.46
CA GLU A 134 -2.74 15.45 3.91
C GLU A 134 -2.96 14.09 3.23
N ALA A 135 -1.95 13.21 3.15
CA ALA A 135 -2.04 11.92 2.46
C ALA A 135 -1.84 10.74 3.41
N GLU A 136 -2.42 9.60 3.07
CA GLU A 136 -2.20 8.32 3.75
C GLU A 136 -0.98 7.59 3.18
N ALA A 137 -0.49 6.58 3.88
CA ALA A 137 0.60 5.73 3.41
C ALA A 137 0.27 5.07 2.06
N ASP A 138 -1.00 4.70 1.86
CA ASP A 138 -1.50 4.10 0.63
C ASP A 138 -1.35 5.05 -0.57
N ASP A 139 -1.60 6.35 -0.37
CA ASP A 139 -1.40 7.37 -1.40
C ASP A 139 0.07 7.48 -1.79
N VAL A 140 0.97 7.43 -0.80
CA VAL A 140 2.43 7.47 -1.02
C VAL A 140 2.88 6.24 -1.82
N ILE A 141 2.43 5.04 -1.45
CA ILE A 141 2.77 3.79 -2.15
C ILE A 141 2.28 3.83 -3.59
N ALA A 142 1.02 4.22 -3.82
CA ALA A 142 0.46 4.32 -5.16
C ALA A 142 1.21 5.33 -6.03
N ARG A 143 1.58 6.50 -5.47
CA ARG A 143 2.37 7.51 -6.19
C ARG A 143 3.80 7.06 -6.46
N TRP A 144 4.46 6.38 -5.51
CA TRP A 144 5.77 5.80 -5.74
C TRP A 144 5.77 4.86 -6.96
N ILE A 145 4.81 3.93 -7.01
CA ILE A 145 4.67 2.99 -8.14
C ILE A 145 4.45 3.75 -9.46
N ALA A 146 3.58 4.78 -9.45
CA ALA A 146 3.29 5.57 -10.64
C ALA A 146 4.53 6.36 -11.15
N LEU A 147 5.40 6.81 -10.24
CA LEU A 147 6.65 7.50 -10.58
C LEU A 147 7.78 6.56 -11.03
N HIS A 148 7.64 5.25 -10.80
CA HIS A 148 8.64 4.23 -11.17
C HIS A 148 8.00 3.09 -11.99
N PRO A 149 7.36 3.36 -13.13
CA PRO A 149 6.49 2.39 -13.81
C PRO A 149 7.24 1.20 -14.43
N LEU A 150 8.56 1.29 -14.57
CA LEU A 150 9.40 0.24 -15.16
C LEU A 150 10.12 -0.62 -14.11
N ASP A 151 10.08 -0.23 -12.85
CA ASP A 151 10.77 -0.88 -11.75
C ASP A 151 9.88 -1.94 -11.09
N GLU A 152 10.49 -2.84 -10.33
CA GLU A 152 9.78 -3.87 -9.56
C GLU A 152 9.41 -3.37 -8.16
N HIS A 153 8.20 -3.65 -7.72
CA HIS A 153 7.65 -3.20 -6.44
C HIS A 153 7.11 -4.36 -5.61
N TYR A 154 7.55 -4.42 -4.36
CA TYR A 154 7.05 -5.35 -3.36
C TYR A 154 6.41 -4.56 -2.22
N ILE A 155 5.07 -4.53 -2.18
CA ILE A 155 4.30 -3.85 -1.14
C ILE A 155 4.25 -4.74 0.09
N ILE A 156 4.74 -4.26 1.22
CA ILE A 156 4.76 -4.99 2.49
C ILE A 156 3.60 -4.51 3.35
N SER A 157 2.49 -5.18 3.22
CA SER A 157 1.25 -4.90 3.96
C SER A 157 0.34 -6.13 3.97
N SER A 158 -0.52 -6.23 4.98
CA SER A 158 -1.62 -7.19 5.02
C SER A 158 -2.94 -6.61 4.51
N ASP A 159 -2.96 -5.33 4.14
CA ASP A 159 -4.16 -4.67 3.66
C ASP A 159 -4.54 -5.17 2.27
N THR A 160 -5.79 -5.59 2.12
CA THR A 160 -6.31 -6.10 0.84
C THR A 160 -6.54 -4.99 -0.18
N ASP A 161 -6.51 -3.72 0.23
CA ASP A 161 -6.69 -2.59 -0.68
C ASP A 161 -5.56 -2.47 -1.69
N PHE A 162 -4.36 -2.92 -1.32
CA PHE A 162 -3.24 -2.96 -2.25
C PHE A 162 -3.37 -3.99 -3.38
N ILE A 163 -4.31 -4.94 -3.31
CA ILE A 163 -4.57 -5.87 -4.41
C ILE A 163 -4.95 -5.11 -5.69
N GLN A 164 -5.60 -3.96 -5.57
CA GLN A 164 -5.94 -3.11 -6.72
C GLN A 164 -4.71 -2.57 -7.48
N LEU A 165 -3.54 -2.53 -6.85
CA LEU A 165 -2.28 -2.06 -7.44
C LEU A 165 -1.44 -3.18 -8.06
N LEU A 166 -1.84 -4.45 -7.93
CA LEU A 166 -1.08 -5.56 -8.50
C LEU A 166 -0.98 -5.43 -10.01
N ALA A 167 0.25 -5.59 -10.49
CA ALA A 167 0.63 -5.50 -11.90
C ALA A 167 1.76 -6.52 -12.18
N PRO A 168 2.17 -6.72 -13.42
CA PRO A 168 3.28 -7.63 -13.72
C PRO A 168 4.57 -7.31 -12.95
N ASN A 169 4.79 -6.05 -12.59
CA ASN A 169 5.94 -5.56 -11.84
C ASN A 169 5.58 -5.11 -10.41
N VAL A 170 4.36 -5.36 -9.94
CA VAL A 170 3.90 -5.00 -8.59
C VAL A 170 3.34 -6.24 -7.89
N SER A 171 3.90 -6.57 -6.75
CA SER A 171 3.48 -7.69 -5.91
C SER A 171 3.24 -7.21 -4.48
N GLN A 172 2.38 -7.92 -3.73
CA GLN A 172 2.14 -7.66 -2.31
C GLN A 172 2.62 -8.83 -1.47
N TYR A 173 3.42 -8.56 -0.45
CA TYR A 173 3.82 -9.55 0.54
C TYR A 173 3.05 -9.36 1.85
N ASN A 174 2.31 -10.40 2.22
CA ASN A 174 1.60 -10.47 3.49
C ASN A 174 2.48 -11.16 4.53
N GLY A 175 3.07 -10.39 5.43
CA GLY A 175 3.95 -10.93 6.48
C GLY A 175 3.22 -11.70 7.60
N ILE A 176 1.85 -11.76 7.64
CA ILE A 176 1.10 -12.60 8.59
C ILE A 176 1.12 -14.04 8.10
N THR A 177 0.75 -14.23 6.85
CA THR A 177 0.63 -15.55 6.24
C THR A 177 1.93 -16.03 5.61
N ASP A 178 2.93 -15.13 5.50
CA ASP A 178 4.19 -15.35 4.76
C ASP A 178 3.93 -15.70 3.29
N GLU A 179 2.96 -15.00 2.67
CA GLU A 179 2.50 -15.24 1.32
C GLU A 179 2.81 -14.03 0.41
N LEU A 180 3.22 -14.32 -0.82
CA LEU A 180 3.38 -13.34 -1.89
C LEU A 180 2.16 -13.41 -2.81
N HIS A 181 1.47 -12.30 -2.96
CA HIS A 181 0.32 -12.11 -3.84
C HIS A 181 0.77 -11.44 -5.13
N THR A 182 0.50 -12.09 -6.26
CA THR A 182 0.77 -11.60 -7.61
C THR A 182 -0.46 -11.80 -8.50
N LEU A 183 -0.45 -11.24 -9.71
CA LEU A 183 -1.50 -11.52 -10.70
C LEU A 183 -1.59 -13.00 -11.09
N GLU A 184 -0.50 -13.75 -10.96
CA GLU A 184 -0.41 -15.17 -11.31
C GLU A 184 -0.94 -16.09 -10.21
N GLY A 185 -1.01 -15.61 -8.97
CA GLY A 185 -1.48 -16.38 -7.84
C GLY A 185 -0.88 -15.97 -6.50
N ILE A 186 -1.10 -16.83 -5.51
CA ILE A 186 -0.57 -16.67 -4.16
C ILE A 186 0.50 -17.73 -3.92
N PHE A 187 1.68 -17.30 -3.47
CA PHE A 187 2.85 -18.15 -3.27
C PHE A 187 3.31 -18.13 -1.81
N ASP A 188 3.74 -19.29 -1.29
CA ASP A 188 4.26 -19.41 0.06
C ASP A 188 5.71 -18.88 0.19
N ALA A 189 6.28 -18.94 1.40
CA ALA A 189 7.65 -18.53 1.69
C ALA A 189 8.70 -19.20 0.79
N LYS A 190 8.41 -20.42 0.29
CA LYS A 190 9.31 -21.22 -0.57
C LYS A 190 9.05 -21.01 -2.06
N GLY A 191 8.17 -20.06 -2.43
CA GLY A 191 7.80 -19.80 -3.81
C GLY A 191 6.87 -20.85 -4.44
N ARG A 192 6.23 -21.71 -3.63
CA ARG A 192 5.27 -22.70 -4.12
C ARG A 192 3.88 -22.11 -4.08
N GLN A 193 3.08 -22.37 -5.11
CA GLN A 193 1.71 -21.89 -5.17
C GLN A 193 0.88 -22.48 -4.01
N VAL A 194 0.19 -21.62 -3.30
CA VAL A 194 -0.67 -21.99 -2.18
C VAL A 194 -1.92 -22.68 -2.69
N ILE A 195 -2.26 -23.82 -2.13
CA ILE A 195 -3.46 -24.58 -2.48
C ILE A 195 -4.56 -24.32 -1.44
N ASP A 196 -5.74 -23.97 -1.93
CA ASP A 196 -6.92 -23.85 -1.06
C ASP A 196 -7.31 -25.20 -0.47
N LYS A 197 -7.45 -25.26 0.85
CA LYS A 197 -7.70 -26.49 1.58
C LYS A 197 -9.06 -27.13 1.27
N LYS A 198 -10.06 -26.28 0.91
CA LYS A 198 -11.43 -26.74 0.64
C LYS A 198 -11.62 -27.15 -0.82
N THR A 199 -11.19 -26.29 -1.73
CA THR A 199 -11.41 -26.51 -3.18
C THR A 199 -10.33 -27.36 -3.81
N LYS A 200 -9.15 -27.54 -3.12
CA LYS A 200 -7.95 -28.21 -3.67
C LYS A 200 -7.41 -27.57 -4.94
N GLN A 201 -7.81 -26.32 -5.23
CA GLN A 201 -7.33 -25.54 -6.35
C GLN A 201 -6.24 -24.55 -5.92
N PRO A 202 -5.36 -24.13 -6.81
CA PRO A 202 -4.44 -23.03 -6.56
C PRO A 202 -5.19 -21.78 -6.10
N LYS A 203 -4.71 -21.15 -5.04
CA LYS A 203 -5.24 -19.86 -4.61
C LYS A 203 -4.79 -18.78 -5.58
N THR A 204 -5.73 -17.95 -5.97
CA THR A 204 -5.49 -16.74 -6.78
C THR A 204 -5.96 -15.52 -6.03
N VAL A 205 -5.39 -14.37 -6.34
CA VAL A 205 -5.96 -13.09 -5.94
C VAL A 205 -7.21 -12.81 -6.78
N PRO A 206 -8.20 -12.06 -6.26
CA PRO A 206 -9.27 -11.53 -7.10
C PRO A 206 -8.69 -10.67 -8.22
N ASP A 207 -9.39 -10.61 -9.36
CA ASP A 207 -9.04 -9.64 -10.41
C ASP A 207 -9.03 -8.23 -9.82
N PRO A 208 -7.91 -7.47 -9.91
CA PRO A 208 -7.77 -6.17 -9.26
C PRO A 208 -8.85 -5.15 -9.66
N ALA A 209 -9.21 -5.11 -10.95
CA ALA A 209 -10.22 -4.19 -11.45
C ALA A 209 -11.64 -4.58 -11.00
N TRP A 210 -11.91 -5.89 -10.91
CA TRP A 210 -13.16 -6.38 -10.34
C TRP A 210 -13.26 -6.04 -8.84
N LEU A 211 -12.19 -6.29 -8.08
CA LEU A 211 -12.17 -6.02 -6.64
C LEU A 211 -12.43 -4.53 -6.36
N LEU A 212 -11.76 -3.64 -7.11
CA LEU A 212 -11.97 -2.20 -7.00
C LEU A 212 -13.43 -1.82 -7.32
N PHE A 213 -13.97 -2.30 -8.45
CA PHE A 213 -15.37 -2.05 -8.81
C PHE A 213 -16.34 -2.54 -7.74
N GLU A 214 -16.14 -3.76 -7.24
CA GLU A 214 -17.00 -4.34 -6.20
C GLU A 214 -16.93 -3.52 -4.90
N LYS A 215 -15.75 -3.08 -4.47
CA LYS A 215 -15.57 -2.19 -3.32
C LYS A 215 -16.25 -0.84 -3.52
N CYS A 216 -16.11 -0.21 -4.67
CA CYS A 216 -16.78 1.06 -4.97
C CYS A 216 -18.31 0.91 -4.92
N MET A 217 -18.85 -0.23 -5.32
CA MET A 217 -20.29 -0.51 -5.26
C MET A 217 -20.78 -0.88 -3.85
N ARG A 218 -20.06 -1.76 -3.14
CA ARG A 218 -20.48 -2.26 -1.83
C ARG A 218 -20.08 -1.34 -0.68
N GLY A 219 -19.14 -0.41 -0.92
CA GLY A 219 -18.50 0.37 0.12
C GLY A 219 -17.44 -0.41 0.89
N ASP A 220 -16.90 0.23 1.91
CA ASP A 220 -15.89 -0.34 2.82
C ASP A 220 -16.24 -0.01 4.26
N SER A 221 -16.65 -1.02 5.02
CA SER A 221 -17.02 -0.85 6.42
C SER A 221 -15.83 -0.53 7.32
N SER A 222 -14.60 -0.96 6.96
CA SER A 222 -13.39 -0.69 7.73
C SER A 222 -13.02 0.79 7.72
N ASP A 223 -13.29 1.47 6.59
CA ASP A 223 -13.05 2.88 6.36
C ASP A 223 -14.33 3.73 6.47
N ASN A 224 -15.45 3.11 6.86
CA ASN A 224 -16.74 3.75 6.99
C ASN A 224 -17.22 4.41 5.68
N VAL A 225 -16.95 3.76 4.55
CA VAL A 225 -17.45 4.13 3.23
C VAL A 225 -18.73 3.37 2.95
N PHE A 226 -19.84 4.08 2.76
CA PHE A 226 -21.15 3.47 2.58
C PHE A 226 -21.34 2.89 1.18
N SER A 227 -22.14 1.83 1.09
CA SER A 227 -22.50 1.19 -0.17
C SER A 227 -23.18 2.19 -1.12
N ALA A 228 -22.79 2.17 -2.39
CA ALA A 228 -23.47 2.92 -3.44
C ALA A 228 -24.86 2.33 -3.76
N TYR A 229 -25.02 1.00 -3.58
CA TYR A 229 -26.29 0.32 -3.76
C TYR A 229 -26.46 -0.81 -2.74
N PRO A 230 -27.06 -0.53 -1.56
CA PRO A 230 -27.30 -1.53 -0.54
C PRO A 230 -28.09 -2.72 -1.05
N GLY A 231 -27.63 -3.94 -0.71
CA GLY A 231 -28.33 -5.17 -1.10
C GLY A 231 -28.19 -5.59 -2.57
N VAL A 232 -27.34 -4.90 -3.36
CA VAL A 232 -27.08 -5.33 -4.74
C VAL A 232 -26.47 -6.73 -4.78
N ARG A 233 -26.97 -7.57 -5.69
CA ARG A 233 -26.48 -8.94 -5.89
C ARG A 233 -25.24 -8.96 -6.77
N GLU A 234 -24.36 -9.91 -6.54
CA GLU A 234 -23.20 -10.12 -7.40
C GLU A 234 -23.64 -10.53 -8.82
N LYS A 235 -24.51 -11.53 -8.92
CA LYS A 235 -25.13 -11.95 -10.18
C LYS A 235 -26.56 -11.49 -10.24
N GLY A 236 -26.95 -11.02 -11.40
CA GLY A 236 -28.31 -10.61 -11.70
C GLY A 236 -29.29 -11.78 -11.72
N THR A 237 -30.53 -11.45 -11.99
CA THR A 237 -31.63 -12.40 -12.25
C THR A 237 -32.23 -12.09 -13.62
N LYS A 238 -33.20 -12.90 -14.05
CA LYS A 238 -33.91 -12.65 -15.33
C LYS A 238 -34.38 -11.18 -15.48
N ASN A 239 -34.74 -10.54 -14.37
CA ASN A 239 -35.36 -9.21 -14.35
C ASN A 239 -34.53 -8.11 -13.66
N LYS A 240 -33.35 -8.43 -13.13
CA LYS A 240 -32.50 -7.47 -12.42
C LYS A 240 -31.03 -7.67 -12.78
N VAL A 241 -30.37 -6.60 -13.13
CA VAL A 241 -28.92 -6.57 -13.36
C VAL A 241 -28.18 -6.70 -12.03
N GLY A 242 -27.12 -7.48 -11.99
CA GLY A 242 -26.20 -7.59 -10.88
C GLY A 242 -24.87 -6.91 -11.18
N LEU A 243 -23.94 -7.00 -10.22
CA LEU A 243 -22.62 -6.39 -10.34
C LEU A 243 -21.81 -6.98 -11.50
N ARG A 244 -21.88 -8.30 -11.73
CA ARG A 244 -21.10 -8.98 -12.78
C ARG A 244 -21.50 -8.50 -14.18
N GLU A 245 -22.80 -8.38 -14.42
CA GLU A 245 -23.31 -7.91 -15.71
C GLU A 245 -22.95 -6.44 -15.94
N ALA A 246 -23.09 -5.59 -14.92
CA ALA A 246 -22.70 -4.18 -15.01
C ALA A 246 -21.19 -4.01 -15.21
N TYR A 247 -20.38 -4.79 -14.48
CA TYR A 247 -18.92 -4.76 -14.63
C TYR A 247 -18.47 -5.16 -16.04
N ALA A 248 -19.06 -6.21 -16.60
CA ALA A 248 -18.76 -6.64 -17.98
C ALA A 248 -19.07 -5.54 -19.01
N ASP A 249 -20.10 -4.73 -18.74
CA ASP A 249 -20.59 -3.67 -19.63
C ASP A 249 -19.99 -2.27 -19.33
N ARG A 250 -19.05 -2.18 -18.38
CA ARG A 250 -18.54 -0.89 -17.85
C ARG A 250 -17.82 -0.03 -18.87
N ASN A 251 -17.14 -0.65 -19.82
CA ASN A 251 -16.35 0.07 -20.83
C ASN A 251 -17.28 0.66 -21.92
N ASP A 252 -18.29 -0.09 -22.32
CA ASP A 252 -19.25 0.31 -23.35
C ASP A 252 -20.38 1.17 -22.80
N LYS A 253 -20.55 1.17 -21.46
CA LYS A 253 -21.65 1.84 -20.74
C LYS A 253 -23.01 1.52 -21.35
N GLY A 254 -23.21 0.26 -21.71
CA GLY A 254 -24.41 -0.26 -22.36
C GLY A 254 -25.60 -0.41 -21.39
N TYR A 255 -26.49 -1.36 -21.72
CA TYR A 255 -27.74 -1.56 -20.97
C TYR A 255 -27.50 -1.94 -19.51
N ALA A 256 -26.62 -2.92 -19.25
CA ALA A 256 -26.43 -3.42 -17.89
C ALA A 256 -25.79 -2.36 -16.98
N TRP A 257 -24.77 -1.66 -17.48
CA TRP A 257 -24.15 -0.55 -16.76
C TRP A 257 -25.17 0.55 -16.43
N ASN A 258 -25.89 1.04 -17.44
CA ASN A 258 -26.84 2.14 -17.25
C ASN A 258 -28.02 1.72 -16.36
N ASN A 259 -28.50 0.48 -16.49
CA ASN A 259 -29.58 -0.05 -15.64
C ASN A 259 -29.18 -0.02 -14.17
N LEU A 260 -27.94 -0.41 -13.83
CA LEU A 260 -27.46 -0.37 -12.46
C LEU A 260 -27.21 1.08 -11.96
N MET A 261 -26.51 1.89 -12.75
CA MET A 261 -26.08 3.25 -12.34
C MET A 261 -27.24 4.25 -12.24
N LEU A 262 -28.33 4.03 -12.95
CA LEU A 262 -29.51 4.90 -12.89
C LEU A 262 -30.48 4.52 -11.77
N GLN A 263 -30.23 3.43 -11.04
CA GLN A 263 -31.08 3.06 -9.89
C GLN A 263 -31.04 4.14 -8.81
N ARG A 264 -32.14 4.20 -8.07
CA ARG A 264 -32.29 5.07 -6.90
C ARG A 264 -32.72 4.23 -5.72
N TRP A 265 -32.34 4.65 -4.53
CA TRP A 265 -32.72 4.02 -3.29
C TRP A 265 -32.85 5.08 -2.20
N SER A 266 -33.61 4.80 -1.14
CA SER A 266 -33.74 5.70 0.00
C SER A 266 -33.10 5.09 1.22
N ASP A 267 -32.37 5.90 1.97
CA ASP A 267 -31.77 5.50 3.24
C ASP A 267 -32.80 5.47 4.38
N HIS A 268 -32.35 5.12 5.58
CA HIS A 268 -33.20 5.04 6.78
C HIS A 268 -33.76 6.40 7.24
N ASN A 269 -33.20 7.52 6.75
CA ASN A 269 -33.70 8.87 7.02
C ASN A 269 -34.66 9.36 5.92
N GLY A 270 -34.89 8.54 4.88
CA GLY A 270 -35.72 8.89 3.74
C GLY A 270 -35.00 9.73 2.68
N LEU A 271 -33.68 9.91 2.79
CA LEU A 271 -32.91 10.61 1.77
C LEU A 271 -32.75 9.72 0.53
N GLU A 272 -33.09 10.29 -0.63
CA GLU A 272 -32.92 9.61 -1.91
C GLU A 272 -31.47 9.68 -2.38
N HIS A 273 -30.93 8.53 -2.78
CA HIS A 273 -29.61 8.31 -3.33
C HIS A 273 -29.70 7.83 -4.77
N ARG A 274 -28.77 8.28 -5.61
CA ARG A 274 -28.56 7.74 -6.94
C ARG A 274 -27.29 6.90 -6.93
N VAL A 275 -27.39 5.66 -7.40
CA VAL A 275 -26.30 4.70 -7.39
C VAL A 275 -25.03 5.25 -8.06
N LYS A 276 -25.18 5.93 -9.21
CA LYS A 276 -24.04 6.52 -9.92
C LYS A 276 -23.27 7.52 -9.05
N ASP A 277 -23.97 8.42 -8.38
CA ASP A 277 -23.34 9.52 -7.62
C ASP A 277 -22.58 8.96 -6.40
N ASP A 278 -23.19 7.99 -5.71
CA ASP A 278 -22.54 7.29 -4.60
C ASP A 278 -21.38 6.40 -5.07
N TYR A 279 -21.48 5.78 -6.26
CA TYR A 279 -20.40 5.01 -6.87
C TYR A 279 -19.20 5.91 -7.22
N GLU A 280 -19.42 7.05 -7.85
CA GLU A 280 -18.37 8.01 -8.20
C GLU A 280 -17.67 8.57 -6.94
N ARG A 281 -18.43 8.88 -5.89
CA ARG A 281 -17.89 9.22 -4.57
C ARG A 281 -16.99 8.09 -4.04
N ASN A 282 -17.47 6.86 -4.07
CA ASN A 282 -16.72 5.72 -3.56
C ASN A 282 -15.47 5.43 -4.40
N CYS A 283 -15.51 5.60 -5.72
CA CYS A 283 -14.31 5.53 -6.56
C CYS A 283 -13.26 6.55 -6.10
N THR A 284 -13.65 7.78 -5.83
CA THR A 284 -12.73 8.80 -5.32
C THR A 284 -12.12 8.42 -3.98
N LEU A 285 -12.86 7.74 -3.10
CA LEU A 285 -12.39 7.35 -1.76
C LEU A 285 -11.53 6.08 -1.76
N VAL A 286 -11.85 5.10 -2.62
CA VAL A 286 -11.32 3.72 -2.55
C VAL A 286 -10.23 3.46 -3.58
N ASP A 287 -10.31 4.09 -4.76
CA ASP A 287 -9.29 3.92 -5.80
C ASP A 287 -8.02 4.68 -5.41
N LEU A 288 -6.96 3.94 -5.14
CA LEU A 288 -5.65 4.49 -4.74
C LEU A 288 -4.96 5.25 -5.88
N THR A 289 -5.47 5.19 -7.10
CA THR A 289 -4.96 5.95 -8.25
C THR A 289 -5.79 7.20 -8.55
N ALA A 290 -6.94 7.37 -7.89
CA ALA A 290 -7.90 8.45 -8.13
C ALA A 290 -7.72 9.66 -7.19
N GLN A 291 -6.56 9.82 -6.54
CA GLN A 291 -6.31 11.01 -5.71
C GLN A 291 -6.53 12.30 -6.52
N PRO A 292 -7.07 13.37 -5.91
CA PRO A 292 -7.14 14.68 -6.53
C PRO A 292 -5.78 15.13 -7.07
N ALA A 293 -5.76 15.87 -8.19
CA ALA A 293 -4.52 16.29 -8.84
C ALA A 293 -3.59 17.07 -7.90
N GLU A 294 -4.16 17.91 -7.02
CA GLU A 294 -3.41 18.64 -6.00
C GLU A 294 -2.71 17.70 -5.01
N ILE A 295 -3.40 16.65 -4.56
CA ILE A 295 -2.83 15.66 -3.64
C ILE A 295 -1.73 14.85 -4.32
N LYS A 296 -1.96 14.40 -5.57
CA LYS A 296 -0.93 13.75 -6.38
C LYS A 296 0.33 14.59 -6.45
N HIS A 297 0.18 15.87 -6.81
CA HIS A 297 1.31 16.80 -6.92
C HIS A 297 2.06 16.96 -5.58
N LYS A 298 1.34 17.15 -4.48
CA LYS A 298 1.93 17.28 -3.14
C LYS A 298 2.71 16.03 -2.72
N VAL A 299 2.16 14.85 -2.97
CA VAL A 299 2.82 13.57 -2.66
C VAL A 299 4.02 13.36 -3.57
N ASP A 300 3.92 13.67 -4.85
CA ASP A 300 5.03 13.59 -5.80
C ASP A 300 6.19 14.50 -5.37
N MET A 301 5.90 15.73 -4.96
CA MET A 301 6.91 16.65 -4.42
C MET A 301 7.58 16.08 -3.16
N ALA A 302 6.81 15.52 -2.23
CA ALA A 302 7.35 14.89 -1.03
C ALA A 302 8.27 13.69 -1.37
N ILE A 303 7.94 12.91 -2.40
CA ILE A 303 8.79 11.83 -2.92
C ILE A 303 10.07 12.42 -3.49
N HIS A 304 9.98 13.41 -4.39
CA HIS A 304 11.13 14.07 -5.02
C HIS A 304 12.11 14.65 -3.98
N GLU A 305 11.60 15.37 -3.00
CA GLU A 305 12.41 15.96 -1.94
C GLU A 305 13.12 14.89 -1.11
N ASN A 306 12.44 13.78 -0.81
CA ASN A 306 13.00 12.70 0.00
C ASN A 306 14.14 11.95 -0.70
N VAL A 307 14.02 11.70 -2.02
CA VAL A 307 15.01 10.92 -2.78
C VAL A 307 16.20 11.74 -3.24
N SER A 308 16.10 13.08 -3.23
CA SER A 308 17.06 13.97 -3.92
C SER A 308 18.46 14.03 -3.29
N HIS A 309 18.61 13.88 -1.97
CA HIS A 309 19.87 14.24 -1.32
C HIS A 309 20.14 13.50 0.00
N LYS A 310 19.97 12.18 0.04
CA LYS A 310 20.21 11.43 1.28
C LYS A 310 21.51 10.63 1.22
N ASP A 311 22.52 11.06 1.96
CA ASP A 311 23.80 10.34 2.15
C ASP A 311 24.19 10.38 3.63
N VAL A 312 23.62 9.47 4.40
CA VAL A 312 23.87 9.34 5.84
C VAL A 312 25.06 8.41 6.06
N GLY A 313 26.14 8.96 6.61
CA GLY A 313 27.32 8.16 6.96
C GLY A 313 27.15 7.37 8.26
N GLN A 314 27.98 6.34 8.44
CA GLN A 314 28.07 5.52 9.65
C GLN A 314 26.74 4.85 10.08
N VAL A 315 25.91 4.46 9.13
CA VAL A 315 24.58 3.89 9.38
C VAL A 315 24.62 2.70 10.36
N GLY A 316 25.61 1.81 10.24
CA GLY A 316 25.77 0.67 11.15
C GLY A 316 25.98 1.08 12.61
N VAL A 317 26.81 2.10 12.85
CA VAL A 317 27.03 2.65 14.21
C VAL A 317 25.77 3.29 14.77
N ARG A 318 25.05 4.02 13.93
CA ARG A 318 23.77 4.64 14.30
C ARG A 318 22.70 3.57 14.61
N PHE A 319 22.69 2.46 13.87
CA PHE A 319 21.81 1.31 14.13
C PHE A 319 22.13 0.66 15.48
N MET A 320 23.42 0.46 15.78
CA MET A 320 23.85 -0.09 17.09
C MET A 320 23.40 0.80 18.27
N LYS A 321 23.48 2.12 18.12
CA LYS A 321 22.98 3.08 19.13
C LYS A 321 21.46 2.98 19.30
N PHE A 322 20.71 2.83 18.20
CA PHE A 322 19.27 2.62 18.25
C PHE A 322 18.92 1.31 18.95
N CYS A 323 19.60 0.21 18.60
CA CYS A 323 19.43 -1.07 19.29
C CYS A 323 19.71 -0.97 20.79
N GLY A 324 20.77 -0.26 21.19
CA GLY A 324 21.11 -0.05 22.61
C GLY A 324 20.03 0.71 23.38
N LYS A 325 19.38 1.70 22.76
CA LYS A 325 18.27 2.46 23.39
C LYS A 325 17.07 1.57 23.77
N TYR A 326 16.78 0.54 22.98
CA TYR A 326 15.62 -0.34 23.14
C TYR A 326 16.00 -1.77 23.55
N GLU A 327 17.24 -1.99 23.96
CA GLU A 327 17.76 -3.31 24.39
C GLU A 327 17.58 -4.42 23.35
N LEU A 328 17.68 -4.05 22.05
CA LEU A 328 17.46 -4.97 20.92
C LEU A 328 18.71 -5.83 20.64
N ASN A 329 19.15 -6.60 21.62
CA ASN A 329 20.43 -7.33 21.60
C ASN A 329 20.57 -8.25 20.39
N LYS A 330 19.52 -9.01 20.04
CA LYS A 330 19.54 -9.90 18.87
C LYS A 330 19.70 -9.17 17.53
N LEU A 331 19.18 -7.94 17.42
CA LEU A 331 19.39 -7.14 16.23
C LEU A 331 20.80 -6.58 16.18
N SER A 332 21.34 -6.17 17.33
CA SER A 332 22.70 -5.65 17.43
C SER A 332 23.76 -6.71 17.14
N GLU A 333 23.55 -7.99 17.54
CA GLU A 333 24.42 -9.12 17.19
C GLU A 333 24.54 -9.34 15.67
N SER A 334 23.50 -8.96 14.92
CA SER A 334 23.44 -9.07 13.45
C SER A 334 23.45 -7.72 12.75
N ALA A 335 23.98 -6.68 13.38
CA ALA A 335 23.88 -5.28 12.92
C ALA A 335 24.38 -5.08 11.49
N GLU A 336 25.37 -5.82 11.02
CA GLU A 336 25.89 -5.73 9.66
C GLU A 336 24.81 -6.06 8.60
N GLN A 337 23.95 -7.07 8.88
CA GLN A 337 22.87 -7.44 7.95
C GLN A 337 21.84 -6.32 7.82
N TYR A 338 21.53 -5.64 8.92
CA TYR A 338 20.59 -4.50 8.93
C TYR A 338 21.24 -3.27 8.30
N ALA A 339 22.49 -3.00 8.67
CA ALA A 339 23.24 -1.86 8.15
C ALA A 339 23.33 -1.88 6.63
N ARG A 340 23.34 -3.06 6.01
CA ARG A 340 23.41 -3.20 4.55
C ARG A 340 22.26 -2.47 3.88
N TRP A 341 21.01 -2.86 4.15
CA TRP A 341 19.85 -2.25 3.50
C TRP A 341 19.49 -0.87 4.06
N LEU A 342 19.80 -0.59 5.34
CA LEU A 342 19.64 0.74 5.92
C LEU A 342 20.57 1.78 5.28
N ASN A 343 21.68 1.34 4.70
CA ASN A 343 22.69 2.17 4.05
C ASN A 343 22.46 2.32 2.52
N GLU A 344 21.56 1.57 1.92
CA GLU A 344 21.31 1.62 0.48
C GLU A 344 20.64 2.96 0.11
N THR A 345 21.38 3.80 -0.61
CA THR A 345 20.88 5.08 -1.14
C THR A 345 19.96 4.84 -2.33
N TYR A 346 19.02 5.73 -2.55
CA TYR A 346 18.20 5.72 -3.74
C TYR A 346 19.05 5.93 -5.00
N LYS A 347 18.86 5.06 -6.01
CA LYS A 347 19.57 5.09 -7.31
C LYS A 347 18.61 5.07 -8.50
N GLY A 348 17.31 5.12 -8.21
CA GLY A 348 16.27 5.10 -9.24
C GLY A 348 16.18 6.40 -10.02
N ARG A 349 15.24 6.41 -10.97
CA ARG A 349 14.89 7.60 -11.75
C ARG A 349 13.38 7.82 -11.66
N LEU A 350 12.98 9.01 -11.27
CA LEU A 350 11.59 9.41 -11.26
C LEU A 350 11.12 9.73 -12.67
N ASN A 351 9.92 9.26 -13.03
CA ASN A 351 9.30 9.58 -14.31
C ASN A 351 8.58 10.94 -14.20
N GLU A 352 9.17 11.99 -14.80
CA GLU A 352 8.64 13.36 -14.75
C GLU A 352 7.36 13.57 -15.58
N HIS A 353 7.00 12.61 -16.46
CA HIS A 353 5.84 12.77 -17.35
C HIS A 353 4.48 12.53 -16.71
N SER A 354 4.41 12.05 -15.47
CA SER A 354 3.13 11.81 -14.79
C SER A 354 2.43 13.07 -14.25
N SER A 355 3.11 14.21 -14.26
CA SER A 355 2.59 15.49 -13.73
C SER A 355 1.93 16.40 -14.79
N GLN A 356 1.97 16.03 -16.09
CA GLN A 356 1.47 16.90 -17.17
C GLN A 356 0.13 16.51 -17.80
N THR A 357 -0.54 15.45 -17.36
CA THR A 357 -1.86 15.05 -17.88
C THR A 357 -2.99 15.52 -16.97
N GLY A 358 -3.19 16.83 -16.87
CA GLY A 358 -4.25 17.42 -16.06
C GLY A 358 -4.48 18.89 -16.43
N SER A 359 -4.72 19.14 -17.72
CA SER A 359 -5.28 20.42 -18.18
C SER A 359 -6.59 20.18 -18.93
#